data_31ddd51216aba9667b73ec2109df238f
#
_entry.id   31ddd51216aba9667b73ec2109df238f
#
_cell.length_a   1.000
_cell.length_b   1.000
_cell.length_c   1.000
_cell.angle_alpha   90.00
_cell.angle_beta   90.00
_cell.angle_gamma   90.00
#
_symmetry.space_group_name_H-M   'P 1'
#
loop_
_entity.id
_entity.type
_entity.pdbx_description
1 polymer ?
#
loop_
_entity_poly.entity_id
_entity_poly.type
_entity_poly.pdbx_seq_one_letter_code
_entity_poly.pdbx_strand_id
1 'polypeptide(L)'
;MSGFLRCAALLVLMGSALSAPVEVWAQIPNSQEERAAAFKKLQWQHEGAYHFAASNSTLTLPAGYVLIDGTDARTFYEASNGVSAPSALEAVVLQSATGNIVLFKAVRDGYVRLDDWSDVDADGLLQSMKDGTEQANKERALHNMKPLTIVGWERRPKLDDATKMVNWTIEAKEADEPFLNTTQLRFSRYGYEMMTWVGDTKDDATPFLQSMQAAFAFDAGAQYGDFKPNDKVATYGIAALVAGLLGAKVAAKLGFLAVGLLFLKKGWILALAAISAIGATVRRLRRRNAPVAATTPPPGPDDGPSVT
;
A
#
# COMPACT_ATOMS: atom_id res chain seq x y z
N MET A 1 9.57 27.97 10.86
CA MET A 1 8.45 27.49 10.04
C MET A 1 8.89 26.95 8.65
N SER A 2 10.13 27.08 8.23
CA SER A 2 10.62 26.57 6.92
C SER A 2 11.01 25.07 6.93
N GLY A 3 11.17 24.44 8.08
CA GLY A 3 11.50 23.00 8.19
C GLY A 3 10.32 22.05 7.98
N PHE A 4 9.11 22.49 8.29
CA PHE A 4 7.89 21.67 8.21
C PHE A 4 7.48 21.28 6.77
N LEU A 5 7.84 22.08 5.77
CA LEU A 5 7.51 21.77 4.37
C LEU A 5 8.50 20.80 3.71
N ARG A 6 9.66 20.55 4.31
CA ARG A 6 10.72 19.74 3.68
C ARG A 6 10.52 18.23 3.83
N CYS A 7 9.82 17.77 4.86
CA CYS A 7 9.59 16.34 5.10
C CYS A 7 8.36 15.75 4.36
N ALA A 8 7.55 16.56 3.70
CA ALA A 8 6.24 16.15 3.19
C ALA A 8 6.28 15.29 1.92
N ALA A 9 7.41 15.19 1.22
CA ALA A 9 7.43 14.65 -0.14
C ALA A 9 7.89 13.18 -0.27
N LEU A 10 8.01 12.42 0.82
CA LEU A 10 9.05 11.39 0.91
C LEU A 10 8.57 9.93 1.04
N LEU A 11 7.29 9.66 0.83
CA LEU A 11 6.72 8.41 1.36
C LEU A 11 6.26 7.36 0.34
N VAL A 12 6.51 7.56 -0.96
CA VAL A 12 5.95 6.70 -2.03
C VAL A 12 6.76 5.42 -2.29
N LEU A 13 7.83 5.16 -1.57
CA LEU A 13 8.70 4.02 -1.88
C LEU A 13 8.11 2.63 -1.63
N MET A 14 6.89 2.54 -1.08
CA MET A 14 6.26 1.25 -0.81
C MET A 14 4.74 1.32 -1.03
N GLY A 15 4.34 1.46 -2.28
CA GLY A 15 2.95 1.33 -2.69
C GLY A 15 2.76 0.08 -3.52
N SER A 16 2.21 -0.99 -2.93
CA SER A 16 1.52 -1.99 -3.72
C SER A 16 0.38 -1.30 -4.47
N ALA A 17 0.49 -1.22 -5.79
CA ALA A 17 -0.60 -0.79 -6.66
C ALA A 17 -1.75 -1.80 -6.59
N LEU A 18 -2.59 -1.67 -5.57
CA LEU A 18 -3.92 -2.23 -5.55
C LEU A 18 -4.84 -1.12 -6.08
N SER A 19 -5.42 -1.36 -7.24
CA SER A 19 -6.40 -0.51 -7.91
C SER A 19 -7.51 -0.08 -6.94
N ALA A 20 -7.42 1.14 -6.42
CA ALA A 20 -8.52 1.79 -5.73
C ALA A 20 -9.52 2.31 -6.78
N PRO A 21 -10.84 2.29 -6.52
CA PRO A 21 -11.82 2.84 -7.43
C PRO A 21 -11.58 4.33 -7.67
N VAL A 22 -11.83 4.78 -8.91
CA VAL A 22 -11.54 6.13 -9.45
C VAL A 22 -12.14 7.28 -8.62
N GLU A 23 -13.18 7.03 -7.83
CA GLU A 23 -13.86 8.07 -7.03
C GLU A 23 -13.03 8.62 -5.85
N VAL A 24 -12.00 7.89 -5.40
CA VAL A 24 -11.17 8.31 -4.25
C VAL A 24 -10.16 9.39 -4.64
N TRP A 25 -9.77 9.48 -5.90
CA TRP A 25 -8.76 10.43 -6.38
C TRP A 25 -9.20 11.90 -6.39
N ALA A 26 -10.51 12.15 -6.42
CA ALA A 26 -11.06 13.51 -6.47
C ALA A 26 -10.85 14.33 -5.17
N GLN A 27 -10.43 13.68 -4.09
CA GLN A 27 -10.26 14.31 -2.77
C GLN A 27 -8.80 14.55 -2.36
N ILE A 28 -7.82 14.04 -3.12
CA ILE A 28 -6.39 14.21 -2.79
C ILE A 28 -5.96 15.64 -3.15
N PRO A 29 -5.36 16.39 -2.19
CA PRO A 29 -4.90 17.75 -2.46
C PRO A 29 -3.89 17.82 -3.60
N ASN A 30 -4.22 18.54 -4.67
CA ASN A 30 -3.41 18.62 -5.88
C ASN A 30 -2.52 19.87 -5.96
N SER A 31 -2.92 20.96 -5.27
CA SER A 31 -2.14 22.20 -5.24
C SER A 31 -1.36 22.33 -3.95
N GLN A 32 -0.33 23.17 -3.96
CA GLN A 32 0.44 23.49 -2.75
C GLN A 32 -0.43 24.17 -1.68
N GLU A 33 -1.39 24.98 -2.11
CA GLU A 33 -2.33 25.67 -1.22
C GLU A 33 -3.28 24.68 -0.54
N GLU A 34 -3.85 23.75 -1.28
CA GLU A 34 -4.72 22.70 -0.73
C GLU A 34 -3.98 21.81 0.26
N ARG A 35 -2.73 21.42 -0.03
CA ARG A 35 -1.87 20.65 0.89
C ARG A 35 -1.59 21.44 2.16
N ALA A 36 -1.23 22.71 2.05
CA ALA A 36 -1.00 23.58 3.20
C ALA A 36 -2.27 23.75 4.07
N ALA A 37 -3.44 23.86 3.43
CA ALA A 37 -4.72 23.94 4.12
C ALA A 37 -5.07 22.60 4.83
N ALA A 38 -4.76 21.46 4.23
CA ALA A 38 -4.94 20.14 4.83
C ALA A 38 -4.08 19.99 6.09
N PHE A 39 -2.78 20.32 6.02
CA PHE A 39 -1.88 20.24 7.17
C PHE A 39 -2.30 21.13 8.35
N LYS A 40 -2.90 22.29 8.10
CA LYS A 40 -3.38 23.18 9.16
C LYS A 40 -4.56 22.62 9.95
N LYS A 41 -5.30 21.67 9.41
CA LYS A 41 -6.49 21.08 10.04
C LYS A 41 -6.17 19.87 10.91
N LEU A 42 -4.96 19.30 10.81
CA LEU A 42 -4.56 18.11 11.55
C LEU A 42 -4.58 18.35 13.06
N GLN A 43 -5.17 17.41 13.78
CA GLN A 43 -5.28 17.47 15.24
C GLN A 43 -4.19 16.59 15.87
N TRP A 44 -3.03 17.20 16.10
CA TRP A 44 -1.90 16.52 16.73
C TRP A 44 -2.19 16.23 18.20
N GLN A 45 -2.04 14.97 18.57
CA GLN A 45 -2.17 14.47 19.94
C GLN A 45 -0.79 14.43 20.59
N HIS A 46 -0.75 14.63 21.90
CA HIS A 46 0.50 14.70 22.66
C HIS A 46 0.78 13.39 23.40
N GLU A 47 1.71 13.41 24.37
CA GLU A 47 2.06 12.25 25.19
C GLU A 47 0.82 11.51 25.75
N GLY A 48 0.87 10.19 25.75
CA GLY A 48 -0.23 9.32 26.15
C GLY A 48 -0.09 7.91 25.60
N ALA A 49 -1.01 7.03 25.97
CA ALA A 49 -1.10 5.68 25.45
C ALA A 49 -2.18 5.60 24.35
N TYR A 50 -1.77 5.15 23.17
CA TYR A 50 -2.60 5.01 21.98
C TYR A 50 -2.67 3.54 21.58
N HIS A 51 -3.88 2.98 21.60
CA HIS A 51 -4.11 1.60 21.21
C HIS A 51 -4.45 1.52 19.72
N PHE A 52 -3.70 0.69 19.00
CA PHE A 52 -3.88 0.41 17.58
C PHE A 52 -4.57 -0.94 17.39
N ALA A 53 -5.87 -0.90 17.06
CA ALA A 53 -6.69 -2.11 16.95
C ALA A 53 -6.27 -3.00 15.76
N ALA A 54 -5.74 -2.44 14.68
CA ALA A 54 -5.35 -3.23 13.53
C ALA A 54 -4.10 -4.08 13.81
N SER A 55 -3.10 -3.55 14.49
CA SER A 55 -1.90 -4.30 14.91
C SER A 55 -2.06 -5.09 16.20
N ASN A 56 -3.10 -4.85 17.01
CA ASN A 56 -3.23 -5.27 18.40
C ASN A 56 -1.98 -4.84 19.20
N SER A 57 -1.76 -3.54 19.25
CA SER A 57 -0.59 -2.97 19.89
C SER A 57 -0.92 -1.65 20.61
N THR A 58 -0.01 -1.23 21.46
CA THR A 58 -0.12 0.05 22.17
C THR A 58 1.19 0.81 21.98
N LEU A 59 1.08 2.09 21.61
CA LEU A 59 2.17 3.04 21.60
C LEU A 59 2.02 3.99 22.78
N THR A 60 2.96 3.95 23.73
CA THR A 60 3.05 4.93 24.82
C THR A 60 3.94 6.09 24.36
N LEU A 61 3.33 7.10 23.77
CA LEU A 61 4.04 8.24 23.16
C LEU A 61 4.75 9.07 24.23
N PRO A 62 6.09 9.20 24.17
CA PRO A 62 6.83 9.99 25.16
C PRO A 62 6.76 11.50 24.89
N ALA A 63 7.18 12.31 25.86
CA ALA A 63 7.32 13.76 25.69
C ALA A 63 8.25 14.12 24.53
N GLY A 64 7.93 15.21 23.83
CA GLY A 64 8.69 15.68 22.67
C GLY A 64 8.23 15.08 21.33
N TYR A 65 7.25 14.19 21.35
CA TYR A 65 6.61 13.65 20.17
C TYR A 65 5.14 14.03 20.12
N VAL A 66 4.58 14.09 18.92
CA VAL A 66 3.15 14.25 18.67
C VAL A 66 2.69 13.21 17.67
N LEU A 67 1.43 12.84 17.74
CA LEU A 67 0.84 11.76 16.95
C LEU A 67 -0.46 12.24 16.31
N ILE A 68 -0.73 11.75 15.11
CA ILE A 68 -2.04 11.72 14.47
C ILE A 68 -2.37 10.30 14.03
N ASP A 69 -3.64 9.91 14.09
CA ASP A 69 -4.14 8.61 13.68
C ASP A 69 -5.38 8.74 12.77
N GLY A 70 -5.93 7.61 12.36
CA GLY A 70 -7.19 7.56 11.61
C GLY A 70 -7.24 8.49 10.40
N THR A 71 -8.25 9.36 10.36
CA THR A 71 -8.47 10.28 9.21
C THR A 71 -7.34 11.30 9.06
N ASP A 72 -6.80 11.81 10.17
CA ASP A 72 -5.74 12.81 10.13
C ASP A 72 -4.42 12.22 9.61
N ALA A 73 -4.08 11.00 10.01
CA ALA A 73 -2.92 10.28 9.47
C ALA A 73 -3.06 10.05 7.95
N ARG A 74 -4.26 9.68 7.49
CA ARG A 74 -4.55 9.53 6.05
C ARG A 74 -4.42 10.84 5.31
N THR A 75 -5.01 11.91 5.83
CA THR A 75 -4.94 13.27 5.27
C THR A 75 -3.47 13.75 5.17
N PHE A 76 -2.68 13.52 6.22
CA PHE A 76 -1.25 13.83 6.20
C PHE A 76 -0.52 13.07 5.10
N TYR A 77 -0.74 11.76 5.00
CA TYR A 77 -0.10 10.91 4.00
C TYR A 77 -0.46 11.35 2.58
N GLU A 78 -1.73 11.57 2.30
CA GLU A 78 -2.25 11.98 0.99
C GLU A 78 -1.74 13.36 0.56
N ALA A 79 -1.77 14.33 1.49
CA ALA A 79 -1.23 15.66 1.22
C ALA A 79 0.30 15.65 1.02
N SER A 80 1.01 14.74 1.69
CA SER A 80 2.47 14.60 1.56
C SER A 80 2.89 13.91 0.26
N ASN A 81 2.12 12.93 -0.21
CA ASN A 81 2.54 12.02 -1.28
C ASN A 81 1.78 12.17 -2.59
N GLY A 82 0.64 12.87 -2.60
CA GLY A 82 -0.21 13.03 -3.79
C GLY A 82 -0.88 11.72 -4.24
N VAL A 83 -0.92 10.70 -3.38
CA VAL A 83 -1.55 9.40 -3.64
C VAL A 83 -2.36 8.98 -2.43
N SER A 84 -3.34 8.10 -2.62
CA SER A 84 -4.19 7.59 -1.54
C SER A 84 -3.38 6.92 -0.44
N ALA A 85 -3.78 7.17 0.81
CA ALA A 85 -3.17 6.54 1.96
C ALA A 85 -3.42 5.02 1.95
N PRO A 86 -2.39 4.19 2.25
CA PRO A 86 -2.58 2.76 2.39
C PRO A 86 -3.58 2.44 3.50
N SER A 87 -4.43 1.43 3.28
CA SER A 87 -5.41 0.99 4.29
C SER A 87 -4.77 0.51 5.60
N ALA A 88 -3.50 0.09 5.51
CA ALA A 88 -2.70 -0.36 6.65
C ALA A 88 -2.17 0.78 7.53
N LEU A 89 -2.27 2.06 7.10
CA LEU A 89 -1.76 3.20 7.88
C LEU A 89 -2.57 3.36 9.15
N GLU A 90 -1.90 3.26 10.31
CA GLU A 90 -2.49 3.44 11.64
C GLU A 90 -2.22 4.83 12.19
N ALA A 91 -0.96 5.27 12.12
CA ALA A 91 -0.55 6.55 12.72
C ALA A 91 0.65 7.19 12.02
N VAL A 92 0.81 8.49 12.27
CA VAL A 92 2.01 9.26 11.97
C VAL A 92 2.51 9.88 13.27
N VAL A 93 3.75 9.65 13.63
CA VAL A 93 4.42 10.27 14.76
C VAL A 93 5.45 11.27 14.26
N LEU A 94 5.43 12.48 14.83
CA LEU A 94 6.36 13.55 14.53
C LEU A 94 7.22 13.85 15.77
N GLN A 95 8.53 13.96 15.59
CA GLN A 95 9.43 14.48 16.60
C GLN A 95 9.44 16.01 16.53
N SER A 96 8.95 16.68 17.56
CA SER A 96 8.74 18.15 17.55
C SER A 96 10.04 18.94 17.38
N ALA A 97 11.17 18.44 17.87
CA ALA A 97 12.46 19.12 17.83
C ALA A 97 13.10 19.13 16.44
N THR A 98 12.98 18.05 15.67
CA THR A 98 13.68 17.87 14.38
C THR A 98 12.72 17.98 13.19
N GLY A 99 11.43 17.72 13.38
CA GLY A 99 10.47 17.57 12.30
C GLY A 99 10.51 16.20 11.63
N ASN A 100 11.34 15.28 12.11
CA ASN A 100 11.41 13.91 11.59
C ASN A 100 10.13 13.15 11.89
N ILE A 101 9.73 12.25 11.00
CA ILE A 101 8.49 11.50 11.12
C ILE A 101 8.72 9.99 11.09
N VAL A 102 7.81 9.26 11.75
CA VAL A 102 7.64 7.82 11.59
C VAL A 102 6.18 7.53 11.23
N LEU A 103 6.00 6.69 10.23
CA LEU A 103 4.70 6.12 9.88
C LEU A 103 4.57 4.73 10.50
N PHE A 104 3.42 4.45 11.06
CA PHE A 104 3.02 3.14 11.57
C PHE A 104 2.00 2.51 10.62
N LYS A 105 2.29 1.30 10.14
CA LYS A 105 1.42 0.55 9.21
C LYS A 105 1.30 -0.90 9.65
N ALA A 106 0.08 -1.33 9.96
CA ALA A 106 -0.21 -2.72 10.35
C ALA A 106 -0.61 -3.58 9.17
N VAL A 107 -0.02 -4.74 9.02
CA VAL A 107 -0.40 -5.76 8.04
C VAL A 107 -0.79 -7.05 8.74
N ARG A 108 -2.03 -7.53 8.50
CA ARG A 108 -2.61 -8.72 9.15
C ARG A 108 -2.77 -9.89 8.18
N ASP A 109 -1.70 -10.25 7.51
CA ASP A 109 -1.72 -11.35 6.55
C ASP A 109 -1.59 -12.74 7.19
N GLY A 110 -1.33 -12.80 8.48
CA GLY A 110 -1.06 -13.98 9.28
C GLY A 110 0.39 -14.03 9.74
N TYR A 111 0.72 -15.08 10.48
CA TYR A 111 2.06 -15.31 11.01
C TYR A 111 3.09 -15.46 9.88
N VAL A 112 4.08 -14.58 9.83
CA VAL A 112 5.15 -14.61 8.82
C VAL A 112 6.30 -15.47 9.35
N ARG A 113 6.69 -16.52 8.59
CA ARG A 113 7.87 -17.31 8.93
C ARG A 113 9.14 -16.56 8.59
N LEU A 114 10.18 -16.71 9.41
CA LEU A 114 11.45 -16.01 9.27
C LEU A 114 12.61 -16.94 8.86
N ASP A 115 12.34 -18.23 8.61
CA ASP A 115 13.29 -19.29 8.33
C ASP A 115 13.92 -19.22 6.93
N ASP A 116 13.31 -18.50 5.99
CA ASP A 116 13.84 -18.28 4.64
C ASP A 116 14.64 -16.94 4.48
N TRP A 117 15.12 -16.37 5.60
CA TRP A 117 15.91 -15.13 5.59
C TRP A 117 17.17 -15.20 4.72
N SER A 118 17.82 -16.37 4.65
CA SER A 118 19.01 -16.58 3.80
C SER A 118 18.78 -16.35 2.32
N ASP A 119 17.53 -16.37 1.87
CA ASP A 119 17.15 -16.21 0.45
C ASP A 119 16.97 -14.72 0.05
N VAL A 120 17.21 -13.79 0.99
CA VAL A 120 17.11 -12.34 0.72
C VAL A 120 18.29 -11.86 -0.11
N ASP A 121 18.03 -11.48 -1.35
CA ASP A 121 18.99 -10.86 -2.26
C ASP A 121 18.91 -9.33 -2.17
N ALA A 122 19.75 -8.72 -1.33
CA ALA A 122 19.74 -7.27 -1.11
C ALA A 122 20.10 -6.44 -2.36
N ASP A 123 20.93 -6.96 -3.27
CA ASP A 123 21.31 -6.23 -4.48
C ASP A 123 20.19 -6.26 -5.54
N GLY A 124 19.57 -7.43 -5.74
CA GLY A 124 18.36 -7.55 -6.54
C GLY A 124 17.19 -6.73 -6.02
N LEU A 125 17.06 -6.62 -4.70
CA LEU A 125 16.06 -5.75 -4.05
C LEU A 125 16.30 -4.27 -4.36
N LEU A 126 17.54 -3.79 -4.24
CA LEU A 126 17.88 -2.40 -4.55
C LEU A 126 17.57 -2.05 -6.01
N GLN A 127 17.91 -2.94 -6.94
CA GLN A 127 17.58 -2.71 -8.35
C GLN A 127 16.06 -2.65 -8.57
N SER A 128 15.30 -3.53 -7.96
CA SER A 128 13.84 -3.52 -8.04
C SER A 128 13.21 -2.24 -7.48
N MET A 129 13.78 -1.70 -6.39
CA MET A 129 13.35 -0.40 -5.85
C MET A 129 13.62 0.73 -6.83
N LYS A 130 14.77 0.76 -7.48
CA LYS A 130 15.10 1.77 -8.52
C LYS A 130 14.10 1.71 -9.66
N ASP A 131 13.85 0.51 -10.21
CA ASP A 131 12.89 0.30 -11.29
C ASP A 131 11.46 0.72 -10.90
N GLY A 132 11.04 0.36 -9.68
CA GLY A 132 9.73 0.74 -9.12
C GLY A 132 9.59 2.24 -8.93
N THR A 133 10.65 2.91 -8.48
CA THR A 133 10.68 4.36 -8.30
C THR A 133 10.58 5.12 -9.63
N GLU A 134 11.23 4.64 -10.68
CA GLU A 134 11.08 5.21 -12.02
C GLU A 134 9.63 5.12 -12.52
N GLN A 135 8.95 4.02 -12.24
CA GLN A 135 7.53 3.89 -12.56
C GLN A 135 6.67 4.84 -11.72
N ALA A 136 6.92 4.94 -10.39
CA ALA A 136 6.19 5.83 -9.51
C ALA A 136 6.40 7.32 -9.88
N ASN A 137 7.54 7.69 -10.42
CA ASN A 137 7.81 9.07 -10.88
C ASN A 137 6.88 9.50 -12.01
N LYS A 138 6.36 8.59 -12.83
CA LYS A 138 5.37 8.90 -13.87
C LYS A 138 4.05 9.37 -13.23
N GLU A 139 3.61 8.68 -12.18
CA GLU A 139 2.42 9.07 -11.42
C GLU A 139 2.65 10.37 -10.65
N ARG A 140 3.82 10.52 -10.02
CA ARG A 140 4.19 11.76 -9.32
C ARG A 140 4.14 12.98 -10.24
N ALA A 141 4.59 12.84 -11.48
CA ALA A 141 4.55 13.92 -12.47
C ALA A 141 3.11 14.36 -12.78
N LEU A 142 2.14 13.44 -12.83
CA LEU A 142 0.72 13.75 -13.03
C LEU A 142 0.14 14.62 -11.89
N HIS A 143 0.73 14.53 -10.70
CA HIS A 143 0.33 15.29 -9.50
C HIS A 143 1.26 16.48 -9.21
N ASN A 144 2.06 16.94 -10.19
CA ASN A 144 3.03 18.02 -10.04
C ASN A 144 3.99 17.81 -8.86
N MET A 145 4.36 16.56 -8.56
CA MET A 145 5.32 16.20 -7.52
C MET A 145 6.71 16.06 -8.10
N LYS A 146 7.73 16.41 -7.31
CA LYS A 146 9.13 16.25 -7.70
C LYS A 146 9.48 14.76 -7.85
N PRO A 147 10.39 14.40 -8.79
CA PRO A 147 10.82 13.02 -8.95
C PRO A 147 11.64 12.54 -7.75
N LEU A 148 11.56 11.25 -7.49
CA LEU A 148 12.40 10.54 -6.51
C LEU A 148 13.49 9.75 -7.22
N THR A 149 14.65 9.65 -6.59
CA THR A 149 15.78 8.83 -7.07
C THR A 149 16.32 8.00 -5.91
N ILE A 150 16.40 6.68 -6.06
CA ILE A 150 17.07 5.80 -5.10
C ILE A 150 18.57 5.87 -5.36
N VAL A 151 19.34 6.32 -4.38
CA VAL A 151 20.80 6.36 -4.43
C VAL A 151 21.35 4.96 -4.14
N GLY A 152 21.05 4.42 -2.97
CA GLY A 152 21.56 3.12 -2.58
C GLY A 152 21.19 2.74 -1.15
N TRP A 153 21.78 1.64 -0.68
CA TRP A 153 21.72 1.26 0.72
C TRP A 153 22.65 2.14 1.57
N GLU A 154 22.07 2.83 2.54
CA GLU A 154 22.84 3.32 3.69
C GLU A 154 23.05 2.15 4.67
N ARG A 155 22.02 1.33 4.87
CA ARG A 155 22.06 0.11 5.68
C ARG A 155 21.27 -1.00 4.99
N ARG A 156 21.95 -2.08 4.64
CA ARG A 156 21.33 -3.26 4.01
C ARG A 156 20.31 -3.92 4.92
N PRO A 157 19.31 -4.64 4.38
CA PRO A 157 18.36 -5.42 5.16
C PRO A 157 19.07 -6.36 6.13
N LYS A 158 18.65 -6.34 7.38
CA LYS A 158 19.18 -7.20 8.44
C LYS A 158 18.05 -7.70 9.32
N LEU A 159 18.01 -9.02 9.54
CA LEU A 159 17.14 -9.66 10.53
C LEU A 159 17.86 -9.67 11.89
N ASP A 160 17.18 -9.20 12.92
CA ASP A 160 17.49 -9.45 14.33
C ASP A 160 16.56 -10.55 14.84
N ASP A 161 17.07 -11.75 14.96
CA ASP A 161 16.28 -12.91 15.39
C ASP A 161 15.86 -12.84 16.86
N ALA A 162 16.61 -12.13 17.71
CA ALA A 162 16.27 -11.97 19.13
C ALA A 162 15.01 -11.12 19.31
N THR A 163 14.92 -10.03 18.57
CA THR A 163 13.78 -9.09 18.62
C THR A 163 12.68 -9.39 17.60
N LYS A 164 12.89 -10.35 16.71
CA LYS A 164 12.01 -10.67 15.58
C LYS A 164 11.72 -9.42 14.75
N MET A 165 12.79 -8.69 14.41
CA MET A 165 12.75 -7.45 13.63
C MET A 165 13.64 -7.55 12.39
N VAL A 166 13.18 -6.95 11.31
CA VAL A 166 13.99 -6.65 10.12
C VAL A 166 14.08 -5.15 9.95
N ASN A 167 15.26 -4.65 9.62
CA ASN A 167 15.47 -3.25 9.36
C ASN A 167 16.40 -3.02 8.16
N TRP A 168 16.20 -1.90 7.47
CA TRP A 168 17.09 -1.38 6.44
C TRP A 168 16.99 0.13 6.35
N THR A 169 18.00 0.76 5.73
CA THR A 169 18.00 2.20 5.43
C THR A 169 18.43 2.41 3.99
N ILE A 170 17.67 3.17 3.25
CA ILE A 170 18.02 3.64 1.91
C ILE A 170 18.32 5.14 1.94
N GLU A 171 19.29 5.55 1.14
CA GLU A 171 19.45 6.92 0.74
C GLU A 171 18.68 7.17 -0.57
N ALA A 172 17.90 8.23 -0.59
CA ALA A 172 17.16 8.66 -1.77
C ALA A 172 17.24 10.19 -1.91
N LYS A 173 16.79 10.71 -3.05
CA LYS A 173 16.70 12.15 -3.33
C LYS A 173 15.31 12.47 -3.84
N GLU A 174 14.77 13.62 -3.40
CA GLU A 174 13.65 14.27 -4.06
C GLU A 174 14.19 15.46 -4.87
N ALA A 175 14.17 15.36 -6.20
CA ALA A 175 15.01 16.18 -7.07
C ALA A 175 16.49 16.06 -6.62
N ASP A 176 17.09 17.15 -6.12
CA ASP A 176 18.50 17.18 -5.67
C ASP A 176 18.66 17.14 -4.13
N GLU A 177 17.55 17.10 -3.38
CA GLU A 177 17.56 17.11 -1.91
C GLU A 177 17.66 15.68 -1.37
N PRO A 178 18.78 15.28 -0.75
CA PRO A 178 18.96 13.93 -0.24
C PRO A 178 18.23 13.73 1.09
N PHE A 179 17.81 12.50 1.34
CA PHE A 179 17.16 12.06 2.57
C PHE A 179 17.40 10.60 2.84
N LEU A 180 17.19 10.18 4.09
CA LEU A 180 17.19 8.78 4.50
C LEU A 180 15.76 8.29 4.74
N ASN A 181 15.51 7.06 4.33
CA ASN A 181 14.31 6.32 4.66
C ASN A 181 14.72 5.02 5.35
N THR A 182 14.37 4.90 6.62
CA THR A 182 14.61 3.68 7.39
C THR A 182 13.30 2.96 7.63
N THR A 183 13.25 1.69 7.26
CA THR A 183 12.11 0.83 7.52
C THR A 183 12.48 -0.24 8.53
N GLN A 184 11.58 -0.47 9.48
CA GLN A 184 11.62 -1.55 10.44
C GLN A 184 10.34 -2.36 10.33
N LEU A 185 10.46 -3.67 10.24
CA LEU A 185 9.35 -4.61 10.37
C LEU A 185 9.46 -5.29 11.72
N ARG A 186 8.42 -5.19 12.53
CA ARG A 186 8.30 -5.87 13.80
C ARG A 186 7.22 -6.92 13.69
N PHE A 187 7.60 -8.20 13.80
CA PHE A 187 6.69 -9.32 13.58
C PHE A 187 5.83 -9.62 14.81
N SER A 188 4.58 -9.98 14.55
CA SER A 188 3.58 -10.35 15.53
C SER A 188 2.97 -11.72 15.22
N ARG A 189 2.11 -12.19 16.10
CA ARG A 189 1.32 -13.42 15.89
C ARG A 189 0.43 -13.35 14.64
N TYR A 190 -0.04 -12.14 14.27
CA TYR A 190 -1.06 -11.96 13.24
C TYR A 190 -0.54 -11.29 11.97
N GLY A 191 0.73 -10.92 11.92
CA GLY A 191 1.35 -10.23 10.80
C GLY A 191 2.57 -9.44 11.25
N TYR A 192 2.62 -8.16 10.90
CA TYR A 192 3.72 -7.28 11.29
C TYR A 192 3.29 -5.82 11.35
N GLU A 193 4.00 -5.07 12.19
CA GLU A 193 4.00 -3.61 12.16
C GLU A 193 5.19 -3.11 11.37
N MET A 194 4.95 -2.19 10.45
CA MET A 194 5.98 -1.52 9.68
C MET A 194 6.10 -0.07 10.12
N MET A 195 7.25 0.25 10.71
CA MET A 195 7.65 1.61 11.08
C MET A 195 8.56 2.16 9.98
N THR A 196 8.15 3.25 9.35
CA THR A 196 8.97 3.91 8.32
C THR A 196 9.35 5.30 8.81
N TRP A 197 10.64 5.48 9.13
CA TRP A 197 11.22 6.78 9.47
C TRP A 197 11.73 7.47 8.23
N VAL A 198 11.55 8.79 8.20
CA VAL A 198 12.07 9.66 7.14
C VAL A 198 12.71 10.88 7.78
N GLY A 199 13.92 11.21 7.34
CA GLY A 199 14.67 12.35 7.84
C GLY A 199 15.80 12.79 6.93
N ASP A 200 16.50 13.88 7.31
CA ASP A 200 17.67 14.39 6.60
C ASP A 200 18.84 13.40 6.69
N THR A 201 19.73 13.38 5.70
CA THR A 201 20.96 12.56 5.71
C THR A 201 21.93 12.91 6.85
N LYS A 202 21.77 14.08 7.46
CA LYS A 202 22.55 14.50 8.63
C LYS A 202 21.98 14.01 9.95
N ASP A 203 20.75 13.49 9.92
CA ASP A 203 20.08 13.03 11.12
C ASP A 203 20.46 11.58 11.41
N ASP A 204 20.71 11.28 12.67
CA ASP A 204 20.78 9.90 13.14
C ASP A 204 19.37 9.40 13.48
N ALA A 205 18.86 8.48 12.69
CA ALA A 205 17.56 7.85 12.92
C ALA A 205 17.54 7.00 14.21
N THR A 206 18.71 6.58 14.71
CA THR A 206 18.83 5.57 15.78
C THR A 206 18.15 5.99 17.07
N PRO A 207 18.36 7.19 17.64
CA PRO A 207 17.71 7.58 18.88
C PRO A 207 16.17 7.64 18.75
N PHE A 208 15.68 8.15 17.61
CA PHE A 208 14.23 8.23 17.37
C PHE A 208 13.62 6.83 17.26
N LEU A 209 14.20 5.96 16.46
CA LEU A 209 13.71 4.59 16.27
C LEU A 209 13.80 3.77 17.56
N GLN A 210 14.84 3.93 18.37
CA GLN A 210 14.95 3.31 19.69
C GLN A 210 13.84 3.79 20.63
N SER A 211 13.53 5.10 20.64
CA SER A 211 12.43 5.63 21.43
C SER A 211 11.09 5.04 21.00
N MET A 212 10.83 4.92 19.69
CA MET A 212 9.59 4.30 19.17
C MET A 212 9.52 2.81 19.46
N GLN A 213 10.65 2.09 19.36
CA GLN A 213 10.71 0.66 19.73
C GLN A 213 10.41 0.43 21.21
N ALA A 214 10.94 1.27 22.09
CA ALA A 214 10.70 1.18 23.54
C ALA A 214 9.25 1.55 23.89
N ALA A 215 8.67 2.50 23.14
CA ALA A 215 7.32 3.00 23.35
C ALA A 215 6.23 2.08 22.78
N PHE A 216 6.55 1.23 21.80
CA PHE A 216 5.61 0.36 21.11
C PHE A 216 5.66 -1.06 21.65
N ALA A 217 4.50 -1.64 21.93
CA ALA A 217 4.37 -3.05 22.33
C ALA A 217 3.15 -3.70 21.68
N PHE A 218 3.30 -4.94 21.21
CA PHE A 218 2.14 -5.77 20.89
C PHE A 218 1.44 -6.18 22.18
N ASP A 219 0.12 -6.21 22.16
CA ASP A 219 -0.69 -6.62 23.29
C ASP A 219 -0.43 -8.08 23.68
N ALA A 220 -0.79 -8.45 24.91
CA ALA A 220 -0.70 -9.83 25.37
C ALA A 220 -1.49 -10.77 24.45
N GLY A 221 -0.85 -11.84 24.00
CA GLY A 221 -1.41 -12.79 23.05
C GLY A 221 -1.28 -12.39 21.57
N ALA A 222 -0.71 -11.22 21.26
CA ALA A 222 -0.42 -10.77 19.90
C ALA A 222 1.08 -10.80 19.54
N GLN A 223 1.96 -11.10 20.48
CA GLN A 223 3.40 -11.16 20.26
C GLN A 223 3.78 -12.29 19.31
N TYR A 224 4.92 -12.20 18.64
CA TYR A 224 5.39 -13.22 17.70
C TYR A 224 5.47 -14.61 18.33
N GLY A 225 5.92 -14.70 19.59
CA GLY A 225 6.03 -15.94 20.36
C GLY A 225 4.69 -16.54 20.81
N ASP A 226 3.58 -15.82 20.68
CA ASP A 226 2.23 -16.28 21.06
C ASP A 226 1.55 -17.12 19.96
N PHE A 227 2.25 -17.43 18.87
CA PHE A 227 1.73 -18.23 17.75
C PHE A 227 1.18 -19.57 18.23
N LYS A 228 0.03 -19.96 17.68
CA LYS A 228 -0.64 -21.25 17.96
C LYS A 228 -0.82 -22.04 16.66
N PRO A 229 -0.84 -23.39 16.72
CA PRO A 229 -0.91 -24.25 15.54
C PRO A 229 -2.11 -23.98 14.60
N ASN A 230 -3.20 -23.42 15.13
CA ASN A 230 -4.42 -23.11 14.36
C ASN A 230 -4.48 -21.63 13.88
N ASP A 231 -3.46 -20.86 14.13
CA ASP A 231 -3.42 -19.48 13.65
C ASP A 231 -3.23 -19.43 12.14
N LYS A 232 -3.73 -18.35 11.53
CA LYS A 232 -3.48 -18.08 10.11
C LYS A 232 -1.98 -17.83 9.90
N VAL A 233 -1.36 -18.60 9.04
CA VAL A 233 0.02 -18.38 8.56
C VAL A 233 -0.04 -17.60 7.26
N ALA A 234 0.84 -16.62 7.09
CA ALA A 234 1.00 -15.89 5.83
C ALA A 234 1.38 -16.88 4.70
N THR A 235 0.93 -16.59 3.49
CA THR A 235 1.20 -17.44 2.31
C THR A 235 2.62 -17.24 1.77
N TYR A 236 3.41 -16.38 2.40
CA TYR A 236 4.78 -16.01 2.05
C TYR A 236 5.66 -16.03 3.29
N GLY A 237 6.95 -16.26 3.11
CA GLY A 237 7.98 -16.09 4.13
C GLY A 237 8.58 -14.69 4.12
N ILE A 238 9.59 -14.47 4.99
CA ILE A 238 10.23 -13.17 5.14
C ILE A 238 10.97 -12.71 3.87
N ALA A 239 11.61 -13.62 3.13
CA ALA A 239 12.31 -13.27 1.90
C ALA A 239 11.34 -12.71 0.84
N ALA A 240 10.20 -13.37 0.62
CA ALA A 240 9.17 -12.91 -0.30
C ALA A 240 8.49 -11.62 0.18
N LEU A 241 8.30 -11.44 1.50
CA LEU A 241 7.78 -10.21 2.08
C LEU A 241 8.70 -9.03 1.79
N VAL A 242 9.97 -9.13 2.13
CA VAL A 242 10.95 -8.05 1.92
C VAL A 242 11.07 -7.73 0.42
N ALA A 243 11.10 -8.76 -0.45
CA ALA A 243 11.07 -8.57 -1.89
C ALA A 243 9.81 -7.81 -2.36
N GLY A 244 8.64 -8.19 -1.87
CA GLY A 244 7.37 -7.54 -2.22
C GLY A 244 7.30 -6.08 -1.76
N LEU A 245 7.76 -5.78 -0.53
CA LEU A 245 7.81 -4.42 0.02
C LEU A 245 8.76 -3.51 -0.76
N LEU A 246 9.82 -4.06 -1.33
CA LEU A 246 10.82 -3.31 -2.08
C LEU A 246 10.54 -3.29 -3.60
N GLY A 247 9.32 -3.70 -4.01
CA GLY A 247 8.88 -3.60 -5.40
C GLY A 247 9.52 -4.61 -6.35
N ALA A 248 10.15 -5.67 -5.81
CA ALA A 248 10.78 -6.67 -6.63
C ALA A 248 9.75 -7.46 -7.46
N LYS A 249 9.91 -7.47 -8.77
CA LYS A 249 9.24 -8.43 -9.67
C LYS A 249 9.72 -9.87 -9.44
N VAL A 250 10.41 -10.12 -8.33
CA VAL A 250 11.05 -11.40 -7.95
C VAL A 250 10.02 -12.48 -7.58
N ALA A 251 8.74 -12.17 -7.50
CA ALA A 251 7.67 -13.18 -7.44
C ALA A 251 7.78 -14.28 -8.52
N ALA A 252 8.59 -14.06 -9.55
CA ALA A 252 8.74 -14.98 -10.69
C ALA A 252 9.60 -16.22 -10.41
N LYS A 253 10.47 -16.23 -9.40
CA LYS A 253 11.37 -17.38 -9.15
C LYS A 253 11.06 -18.21 -7.90
N LEU A 254 10.41 -17.65 -6.88
CA LEU A 254 10.26 -18.31 -5.59
C LEU A 254 8.83 -18.74 -5.22
N GLY A 255 7.87 -18.66 -6.12
CA GLY A 255 6.51 -19.06 -5.75
C GLY A 255 5.42 -18.87 -6.78
N PHE A 256 5.75 -18.73 -8.06
CA PHE A 256 4.74 -18.60 -9.12
C PHE A 256 3.70 -19.74 -9.11
N LEU A 257 4.07 -20.92 -8.62
CA LEU A 257 3.12 -22.04 -8.47
C LEU A 257 2.11 -21.81 -7.33
N ALA A 258 2.51 -21.19 -6.21
CA ALA A 258 1.58 -20.95 -5.09
C ALA A 258 0.68 -19.74 -5.35
N VAL A 259 1.22 -18.66 -5.90
CA VAL A 259 0.44 -17.46 -6.27
C VAL A 259 -0.42 -17.75 -7.51
N GLY A 260 0.11 -18.47 -8.50
CA GLY A 260 -0.65 -18.91 -9.67
C GLY A 260 -1.82 -19.82 -9.33
N LEU A 261 -1.69 -20.71 -8.35
CA LEU A 261 -2.80 -21.58 -7.86
C LEU A 261 -3.90 -20.80 -7.11
N LEU A 262 -3.55 -19.70 -6.43
CA LEU A 262 -4.54 -18.81 -5.79
C LEU A 262 -5.30 -17.98 -6.83
N PHE A 263 -4.63 -17.50 -7.88
CA PHE A 263 -5.29 -16.82 -9.00
C PHE A 263 -6.12 -17.80 -9.85
N LEU A 264 -5.69 -19.05 -10.04
CA LEU A 264 -6.48 -20.07 -10.71
C LEU A 264 -7.73 -20.46 -9.91
N LYS A 265 -7.68 -20.50 -8.57
CA LYS A 265 -8.88 -20.75 -7.74
C LYS A 265 -9.91 -19.61 -7.76
N LYS A 266 -9.51 -18.35 -7.96
CA LYS A 266 -10.45 -17.21 -8.10
C LYS A 266 -10.63 -16.75 -9.54
N GLY A 267 -9.65 -16.93 -10.41
CA GLY A 267 -9.67 -16.46 -11.81
C GLY A 267 -10.66 -17.24 -12.69
N TRP A 268 -10.98 -18.50 -12.40
CA TRP A 268 -11.97 -19.26 -13.18
C TRP A 268 -13.39 -18.69 -13.04
N ILE A 269 -13.72 -18.10 -11.86
CA ILE A 269 -15.01 -17.42 -11.65
C ILE A 269 -15.09 -16.15 -12.53
N LEU A 270 -14.01 -15.40 -12.65
CA LEU A 270 -13.95 -14.23 -13.54
C LEU A 270 -13.93 -14.65 -15.02
N ALA A 271 -13.27 -15.75 -15.37
CA ALA A 271 -13.28 -16.31 -16.72
C ALA A 271 -14.69 -16.79 -17.11
N LEU A 272 -15.43 -17.45 -16.22
CA LEU A 272 -16.83 -17.82 -16.46
C LEU A 272 -17.76 -16.61 -16.58
N ALA A 273 -17.54 -15.54 -15.79
CA ALA A 273 -18.29 -14.31 -15.90
C ALA A 273 -18.03 -13.61 -17.23
N ALA A 274 -16.77 -13.57 -17.71
CA ALA A 274 -16.41 -13.01 -19.01
C ALA A 274 -17.01 -13.82 -20.18
N ILE A 275 -16.97 -15.15 -20.12
CA ILE A 275 -17.58 -16.03 -21.14
C ILE A 275 -19.09 -15.84 -21.17
N SER A 276 -19.73 -15.68 -20.00
CA SER A 276 -21.17 -15.42 -19.90
C SER A 276 -21.56 -14.08 -20.49
N ALA A 277 -20.77 -13.02 -20.30
CA ALA A 277 -20.97 -11.70 -20.87
C ALA A 277 -20.80 -11.70 -22.39
N ILE A 278 -19.81 -12.41 -22.93
CA ILE A 278 -19.60 -12.59 -24.37
C ILE A 278 -20.78 -13.33 -24.99
N GLY A 279 -21.24 -14.41 -24.35
CA GLY A 279 -22.39 -15.18 -24.78
C GLY A 279 -23.69 -14.36 -24.85
N ALA A 280 -23.92 -13.48 -23.86
CA ALA A 280 -25.07 -12.56 -23.84
C ALA A 280 -25.00 -11.51 -24.96
N THR A 281 -23.79 -11.00 -25.23
CA THR A 281 -23.57 -10.00 -26.30
C THR A 281 -23.79 -10.63 -27.69
N VAL A 282 -23.28 -11.84 -27.92
CA VAL A 282 -23.49 -12.58 -29.19
C VAL A 282 -24.96 -12.93 -29.38
N ARG A 283 -25.71 -13.30 -28.35
CA ARG A 283 -27.17 -13.52 -28.43
C ARG A 283 -27.95 -12.24 -28.77
N ARG A 284 -27.54 -11.09 -28.19
CA ARG A 284 -28.15 -9.78 -28.54
C ARG A 284 -27.90 -9.38 -29.99
N LEU A 285 -26.70 -9.59 -30.51
CA LEU A 285 -26.35 -9.30 -31.89
C LEU A 285 -27.09 -10.23 -32.86
N ARG A 286 -27.23 -11.53 -32.56
CA ARG A 286 -28.02 -12.47 -33.40
C ARG A 286 -29.50 -12.15 -33.40
N ARG A 287 -30.08 -11.65 -32.30
CA ARG A 287 -31.50 -11.22 -32.27
C ARG A 287 -31.74 -9.93 -33.04
N ARG A 288 -30.75 -9.06 -33.19
CA ARG A 288 -30.86 -7.84 -34.00
C ARG A 288 -30.79 -8.08 -35.53
N ASN A 289 -30.17 -9.17 -35.93
CA ASN A 289 -30.00 -9.56 -37.33
C ASN A 289 -30.98 -10.67 -37.80
N ALA A 290 -32.01 -10.98 -37.02
CA ALA A 290 -33.07 -11.86 -37.47
C ALA A 290 -33.87 -11.14 -38.55
N PRO A 291 -34.09 -11.76 -39.79
CA PRO A 291 -34.88 -11.16 -40.80
C PRO A 291 -36.33 -10.96 -40.33
N VAL A 292 -36.87 -9.77 -40.53
CA VAL A 292 -38.28 -9.48 -40.28
C VAL A 292 -39.08 -10.39 -41.20
N ALA A 293 -39.88 -11.31 -40.63
CA ALA A 293 -40.82 -12.12 -41.40
C ALA A 293 -41.75 -11.19 -42.15
N ALA A 294 -41.78 -11.33 -43.48
CA ALA A 294 -42.70 -10.60 -44.37
C ALA A 294 -44.15 -10.89 -43.94
N THR A 295 -44.85 -9.91 -43.47
CA THR A 295 -46.29 -9.96 -43.23
C THR A 295 -46.99 -10.04 -44.59
N THR A 296 -47.62 -11.18 -44.85
CA THR A 296 -48.54 -11.36 -46.01
C THR A 296 -49.70 -10.39 -45.84
N PRO A 297 -50.05 -9.56 -46.85
CA PRO A 297 -51.23 -8.69 -46.77
C PRO A 297 -52.51 -9.52 -46.72
N PRO A 298 -53.56 -9.06 -46.04
CA PRO A 298 -54.87 -9.74 -46.02
C PRO A 298 -55.56 -9.74 -47.42
N PRO A 299 -56.32 -10.80 -47.78
CA PRO A 299 -57.01 -10.85 -49.00
C PRO A 299 -58.10 -9.72 -49.12
N GLY A 300 -58.19 -9.06 -50.28
CA GLY A 300 -59.15 -8.05 -50.58
C GLY A 300 -60.60 -8.61 -50.64
N PRO A 301 -61.61 -7.76 -50.51
CA PRO A 301 -63.00 -8.19 -50.48
C PRO A 301 -63.44 -8.76 -51.85
N ASP A 302 -64.12 -9.94 -51.79
CA ASP A 302 -64.75 -10.59 -52.91
C ASP A 302 -65.83 -9.65 -53.51
N ASP A 303 -65.68 -9.28 -54.79
CA ASP A 303 -66.76 -8.71 -55.58
C ASP A 303 -67.67 -9.82 -56.01
N GLY A 304 -68.90 -9.83 -55.44
CA GLY A 304 -69.96 -10.72 -55.79
C GLY A 304 -70.47 -10.57 -57.19
N PRO A 305 -71.11 -11.60 -57.76
CA PRO A 305 -71.49 -11.58 -59.16
C PRO A 305 -72.71 -10.65 -59.43
N SER A 306 -72.60 -9.84 -60.42
CA SER A 306 -73.72 -9.10 -60.99
C SER A 306 -74.55 -10.02 -61.87
N VAL A 307 -75.87 -10.13 -61.56
CA VAL A 307 -76.92 -10.75 -62.35
C VAL A 307 -77.45 -9.73 -63.35
N THR A 308 -77.42 -10.09 -64.62
CA THR A 308 -78.47 -10.14 -65.66
C THR A 308 -77.93 -10.65 -66.94
#